data_ee6287716cab02b310251c37e4c07b10
#
_entry.id   ee6287716cab02b310251c37e4c07b10
#
_cell.length_a   1.000
_cell.length_b   1.000
_cell.length_c   1.000
_cell.angle_alpha   90.00
_cell.angle_beta   90.00
_cell.angle_gamma   90.00
#
_symmetry.space_group_name_H-M   'P 1'
#
loop_
_entity.id
_entity.type
_entity.pdbx_description
1 polymer ?
#
loop_
_entity_poly.entity_id
_entity_poly.type
_entity_poly.pdbx_seq_one_letter_code
_entity_poly.pdbx_strand_id
1 'polypeptide(L)'
;KHVQKLANKILEDPEQIRASGKEERPPSLVKQYVMICTLRQRVDAIEKLLLAWQPSAAIIFCKTRNRVETVADILRPKGAEALHGGMSQAERTRVMNRFREGRTNVLVATDVAARGIDVDRVDLVLQDDLPTDDDTYIHRVGRTGRAGRTGRSVLMVGNRAVRHIKRIEKKVGELERMNIPTQQDIDDLQRLQLVEEFNEIEPHQNAFDAFNAARESGMSAEKIAVAAVSYTHLRAHET
;
A
#
# COMPACT_ATOMS: atom_id res chain seq x y z
N LYS A 1 -11.73 -19.13 -21.85
CA LYS A 1 -12.75 -19.71 -22.78
C LYS A 1 -12.89 -18.93 -24.10
N HIS A 2 -12.86 -17.59 -24.12
CA HIS A 2 -12.98 -16.81 -25.38
C HIS A 2 -11.71 -16.89 -26.24
N VAL A 3 -10.53 -16.74 -25.63
CA VAL A 3 -9.22 -16.84 -26.32
C VAL A 3 -9.03 -18.23 -26.93
N GLN A 4 -9.45 -19.27 -26.22
CA GLN A 4 -9.35 -20.66 -26.69
C GLN A 4 -10.25 -20.94 -27.89
N LYS A 5 -11.47 -20.36 -27.90
CA LYS A 5 -12.36 -20.44 -29.08
C LYS A 5 -11.78 -19.70 -30.29
N LEU A 6 -11.09 -18.59 -30.05
CA LEU A 6 -10.44 -17.81 -31.10
C LEU A 6 -9.20 -18.54 -31.65
N ALA A 7 -8.36 -19.08 -30.74
CA ALA A 7 -7.18 -19.88 -31.11
C ALA A 7 -7.57 -21.09 -31.98
N ASN A 8 -8.55 -21.88 -31.56
CA ASN A 8 -9.06 -23.04 -32.33
C ASN A 8 -9.73 -22.66 -33.66
N LYS A 9 -10.04 -21.37 -33.89
CA LYS A 9 -10.63 -20.88 -35.15
C LYS A 9 -9.58 -20.36 -36.12
N ILE A 10 -8.41 -19.98 -35.64
CA ILE A 10 -7.36 -19.32 -36.43
C ILE A 10 -6.14 -20.22 -36.63
N LEU A 11 -5.86 -21.13 -35.68
CA LEU A 11 -4.71 -22.03 -35.71
C LEU A 11 -5.15 -23.44 -36.06
N GLU A 12 -4.42 -24.12 -36.96
CA GLU A 12 -4.56 -25.54 -37.24
C GLU A 12 -3.79 -26.33 -36.17
N ASP A 13 -4.53 -27.18 -35.43
CA ASP A 13 -4.02 -28.05 -34.36
C ASP A 13 -3.12 -27.33 -33.32
N PRO A 14 -3.66 -26.33 -32.59
CA PRO A 14 -2.85 -25.55 -31.64
C PRO A 14 -2.45 -26.39 -30.41
N GLU A 15 -1.17 -26.57 -30.21
CA GLU A 15 -0.64 -27.17 -28.99
C GLU A 15 -0.87 -26.24 -27.77
N GLN A 16 -1.56 -26.76 -26.77
CA GLN A 16 -1.89 -25.99 -25.56
C GLN A 16 -0.77 -26.12 -24.55
N ILE A 17 0.21 -25.22 -24.59
CA ILE A 17 1.26 -25.13 -23.57
C ILE A 17 0.66 -24.44 -22.34
N ARG A 18 0.35 -25.20 -21.31
CA ARG A 18 0.04 -24.67 -19.99
C ARG A 18 1.36 -24.42 -19.26
N ALA A 19 1.81 -23.16 -19.24
CA ALA A 19 2.90 -22.75 -18.38
C ALA A 19 2.49 -23.03 -16.93
N SER A 20 3.04 -24.09 -16.37
CA SER A 20 2.99 -24.56 -14.98
C SER A 20 1.66 -24.41 -14.23
N GLY A 21 1.11 -25.53 -13.80
CA GLY A 21 -0.03 -25.64 -12.89
C GLY A 21 0.28 -25.26 -11.43
N LYS A 22 1.03 -24.20 -11.18
CA LYS A 22 1.04 -23.58 -9.84
C LYS A 22 -0.18 -22.67 -9.76
N GLU A 23 -1.14 -23.04 -8.91
CA GLU A 23 -2.17 -22.09 -8.49
C GLU A 23 -1.47 -20.78 -8.12
N GLU A 24 -1.85 -19.70 -8.80
CA GLU A 24 -1.37 -18.37 -8.43
C GLU A 24 -1.84 -18.09 -7.00
N ARG A 25 -0.90 -17.98 -6.08
CA ARG A 25 -1.13 -17.60 -4.70
C ARG A 25 -0.50 -16.25 -4.44
N PRO A 26 -1.06 -15.46 -3.51
CA PRO A 26 -0.39 -14.24 -3.08
C PRO A 26 1.02 -14.55 -2.57
N PRO A 27 1.96 -13.59 -2.65
CA PRO A 27 3.28 -13.76 -2.06
C PRO A 27 3.17 -14.09 -0.56
N SER A 28 3.91 -15.07 -0.09
CA SER A 28 3.86 -15.56 1.31
C SER A 28 4.24 -14.50 2.36
N LEU A 29 4.94 -13.45 1.94
CA LEU A 29 5.36 -12.34 2.80
C LEU A 29 4.33 -11.20 2.88
N VAL A 30 3.13 -11.37 2.30
CA VAL A 30 2.08 -10.35 2.34
C VAL A 30 1.06 -10.70 3.43
N LYS A 31 0.94 -9.83 4.43
CA LYS A 31 -0.17 -9.88 5.38
C LYS A 31 -1.44 -9.36 4.71
N GLN A 32 -2.50 -10.15 4.76
CA GLN A 32 -3.75 -9.88 4.05
C GLN A 32 -4.88 -9.63 5.05
N TYR A 33 -5.52 -8.49 4.90
CA TYR A 33 -6.60 -8.04 5.80
C TYR A 33 -7.89 -7.86 5.03
N VAL A 34 -9.01 -7.99 5.74
CA VAL A 34 -10.33 -7.55 5.27
C VAL A 34 -10.96 -6.59 6.28
N MET A 35 -11.45 -5.48 5.77
CA MET A 35 -12.14 -4.44 6.52
C MET A 35 -13.57 -4.32 6.04
N ILE A 36 -14.53 -4.45 6.95
CA ILE A 36 -15.95 -4.28 6.64
C ILE A 36 -16.32 -2.82 6.93
N CYS A 37 -16.59 -2.06 5.88
CA CYS A 37 -16.96 -0.65 5.99
C CYS A 37 -17.90 -0.22 4.86
N THR A 38 -18.67 0.83 5.09
CA THR A 38 -19.53 1.44 4.08
C THR A 38 -18.69 2.22 3.06
N LEU A 39 -19.24 2.48 1.87
CA LEU A 39 -18.54 3.25 0.83
C LEU A 39 -18.14 4.66 1.32
N ARG A 40 -18.95 5.26 2.19
CA ARG A 40 -18.67 6.59 2.77
C ARG A 40 -17.47 6.58 3.72
N GLN A 41 -17.27 5.48 4.44
CA GLN A 41 -16.17 5.33 5.41
C GLN A 41 -14.84 4.97 4.74
N ARG A 42 -14.84 4.49 3.49
CA ARG A 42 -13.63 3.94 2.86
C ARG A 42 -12.52 4.97 2.67
N VAL A 43 -12.85 6.21 2.30
CA VAL A 43 -11.82 7.23 2.11
C VAL A 43 -11.18 7.60 3.45
N ASP A 44 -11.98 7.80 4.50
CA ASP A 44 -11.47 8.01 5.87
C ASP A 44 -10.61 6.82 6.33
N ALA A 45 -11.05 5.59 6.06
CA ALA A 45 -10.27 4.39 6.37
C ALA A 45 -8.94 4.34 5.61
N ILE A 46 -8.93 4.71 4.34
CA ILE A 46 -7.72 4.81 3.53
C ILE A 46 -6.76 5.85 4.13
N GLU A 47 -7.24 7.05 4.44
CA GLU A 47 -6.43 8.10 5.06
C GLU A 47 -5.82 7.65 6.37
N LYS A 48 -6.60 7.01 7.23
CA LYS A 48 -6.14 6.47 8.52
C LYS A 48 -5.10 5.36 8.36
N LEU A 49 -5.27 4.46 7.39
CA LEU A 49 -4.28 3.43 7.09
C LEU A 49 -2.97 4.00 6.56
N LEU A 50 -3.03 5.02 5.69
CA LEU A 50 -1.84 5.73 5.21
C LEU A 50 -1.11 6.44 6.34
N LEU A 51 -1.84 7.05 7.29
CA LEU A 51 -1.27 7.70 8.47
C LEU A 51 -0.68 6.71 9.46
N ALA A 52 -1.38 5.59 9.70
CA ALA A 52 -0.96 4.58 10.66
C ALA A 52 0.27 3.79 10.21
N TRP A 53 0.36 3.48 8.92
CA TRP A 53 1.41 2.59 8.39
C TRP A 53 2.52 3.30 7.63
N GLN A 54 2.35 4.58 7.28
CA GLN A 54 3.33 5.43 6.58
C GLN A 54 4.09 4.68 5.46
N PRO A 55 3.36 4.10 4.47
CA PRO A 55 3.99 3.23 3.49
C PRO A 55 4.99 3.99 2.61
N SER A 56 6.09 3.32 2.24
CA SER A 56 7.05 3.84 1.25
C SER A 56 6.39 4.05 -0.10
N ALA A 57 5.46 3.16 -0.47
CA ALA A 57 4.56 3.34 -1.59
C ALA A 57 3.27 2.54 -1.41
N ALA A 58 2.13 3.14 -1.75
CA ALA A 58 0.82 2.51 -1.72
C ALA A 58 0.14 2.51 -3.09
N ILE A 59 -0.57 1.43 -3.41
CA ILE A 59 -1.49 1.38 -4.54
C ILE A 59 -2.91 1.17 -4.02
N ILE A 60 -3.83 2.05 -4.45
CA ILE A 60 -5.25 1.98 -4.11
C ILE A 60 -6.01 1.57 -5.37
N PHE A 61 -6.60 0.38 -5.36
CA PHE A 61 -7.40 -0.12 -6.46
C PHE A 61 -8.85 0.33 -6.34
N CYS A 62 -9.37 0.97 -7.39
CA CYS A 62 -10.76 1.38 -7.52
C CYS A 62 -11.38 0.78 -8.78
N LYS A 63 -12.66 0.41 -8.71
CA LYS A 63 -13.39 -0.25 -9.79
C LYS A 63 -13.61 0.63 -11.01
N THR A 64 -13.83 1.93 -10.83
CA THR A 64 -14.21 2.87 -11.91
C THR A 64 -13.28 4.05 -11.98
N ARG A 65 -13.18 4.67 -13.18
CA ARG A 65 -12.41 5.90 -13.40
C ARG A 65 -12.86 7.04 -12.49
N ASN A 66 -14.17 7.27 -12.40
CA ASN A 66 -14.72 8.32 -11.53
C ASN A 66 -14.35 8.10 -10.06
N ARG A 67 -14.32 6.84 -9.59
CA ARG A 67 -13.91 6.55 -8.22
C ARG A 67 -12.43 6.78 -8.02
N VAL A 68 -11.59 6.47 -9.01
CA VAL A 68 -10.16 6.79 -8.99
C VAL A 68 -9.95 8.30 -8.84
N GLU A 69 -10.61 9.11 -9.67
CA GLU A 69 -10.51 10.58 -9.59
C GLU A 69 -10.98 11.10 -8.23
N THR A 70 -12.16 10.67 -7.77
CA THR A 70 -12.70 11.09 -6.46
C THR A 70 -11.73 10.79 -5.32
N VAL A 71 -11.19 9.57 -5.27
CA VAL A 71 -10.27 9.16 -4.20
C VAL A 71 -8.93 9.88 -4.32
N ALA A 72 -8.40 10.02 -5.54
CA ALA A 72 -7.15 10.73 -5.77
C ALA A 72 -7.26 12.21 -5.41
N ASP A 73 -8.38 12.87 -5.75
CA ASP A 73 -8.60 14.28 -5.41
C ASP A 73 -8.64 14.52 -3.90
N ILE A 74 -9.32 13.67 -3.14
CA ILE A 74 -9.38 13.76 -1.68
C ILE A 74 -7.99 13.52 -1.07
N LEU A 75 -7.25 12.54 -1.60
CA LEU A 75 -5.91 12.18 -1.11
C LEU A 75 -4.77 13.02 -1.72
N ARG A 76 -5.08 14.01 -2.56
CA ARG A 76 -4.08 14.89 -3.20
C ARG A 76 -3.14 15.57 -2.20
N PRO A 77 -3.63 16.08 -1.04
CA PRO A 77 -2.74 16.64 -0.02
C PRO A 77 -1.72 15.64 0.55
N LYS A 78 -1.97 14.34 0.38
CA LYS A 78 -1.06 13.24 0.75
C LYS A 78 -0.20 12.73 -0.42
N GLY A 79 -0.13 13.50 -1.51
CA GLY A 79 0.68 13.17 -2.68
C GLY A 79 0.08 12.06 -3.56
N ALA A 80 -1.24 11.83 -3.51
CA ALA A 80 -1.88 10.82 -4.36
C ALA A 80 -2.02 11.29 -5.81
N GLU A 81 -1.80 10.38 -6.75
CA GLU A 81 -2.03 10.58 -8.18
C GLU A 81 -2.97 9.51 -8.76
N ALA A 82 -3.83 9.95 -9.70
CA ALA A 82 -4.75 9.06 -10.41
C ALA A 82 -4.07 8.34 -11.58
N LEU A 83 -4.47 7.08 -11.83
CA LEU A 83 -4.04 6.31 -13.00
C LEU A 83 -5.19 5.46 -13.56
N HIS A 84 -5.74 5.85 -14.70
CA HIS A 84 -6.84 5.13 -15.34
C HIS A 84 -6.84 5.25 -16.86
N GLY A 85 -7.65 4.45 -17.53
CA GLY A 85 -7.70 4.38 -19.00
C GLY A 85 -8.34 5.59 -19.70
N GLY A 86 -8.83 6.60 -18.97
CA GLY A 86 -9.33 7.87 -19.55
C GLY A 86 -8.22 8.90 -19.76
N MET A 87 -7.04 8.68 -19.19
CA MET A 87 -5.88 9.56 -19.34
C MET A 87 -5.17 9.32 -20.66
N SER A 88 -4.54 10.36 -21.20
CA SER A 88 -3.65 10.24 -22.34
C SER A 88 -2.42 9.37 -21.99
N GLN A 89 -1.78 8.79 -23.00
CA GLN A 89 -0.57 7.97 -22.76
C GLN A 89 0.57 8.80 -22.16
N ALA A 90 0.69 10.07 -22.52
CA ALA A 90 1.70 10.98 -21.96
C ALA A 90 1.49 11.22 -20.47
N GLU A 91 0.24 11.46 -20.03
CA GLU A 91 -0.11 11.63 -18.61
C GLU A 91 0.17 10.35 -17.83
N ARG A 92 -0.24 9.19 -18.34
CA ARG A 92 0.02 7.89 -17.71
C ARG A 92 1.51 7.63 -17.52
N THR A 93 2.31 7.92 -18.55
CA THR A 93 3.77 7.77 -18.48
C THR A 93 4.36 8.71 -17.42
N ARG A 94 3.91 9.96 -17.35
CA ARG A 94 4.36 10.93 -16.35
C ARG A 94 4.06 10.46 -14.92
N VAL A 95 2.83 10.05 -14.64
CA VAL A 95 2.40 9.55 -13.33
C VAL A 95 3.23 8.31 -12.95
N MET A 96 3.39 7.37 -13.87
CA MET A 96 4.15 6.15 -13.61
C MET A 96 5.63 6.41 -13.33
N ASN A 97 6.25 7.37 -14.04
CA ASN A 97 7.64 7.74 -13.78
C ASN A 97 7.78 8.39 -12.39
N ARG A 98 6.91 9.33 -12.05
CA ARG A 98 6.89 9.96 -10.71
C ARG A 98 6.73 8.91 -9.60
N PHE A 99 5.84 7.94 -9.80
CA PHE A 99 5.65 6.85 -8.85
C PHE A 99 6.88 5.94 -8.75
N ARG A 100 7.54 5.58 -9.85
CA ARG A 100 8.79 4.80 -9.84
C ARG A 100 9.95 5.54 -9.16
N GLU A 101 10.07 6.83 -9.41
CA GLU A 101 11.13 7.70 -8.87
C GLU A 101 10.90 8.09 -7.40
N GLY A 102 9.77 7.71 -6.80
CA GLY A 102 9.45 8.07 -5.42
C GLY A 102 8.98 9.50 -5.21
N ARG A 103 8.69 10.24 -6.28
CA ARG A 103 8.12 11.59 -6.21
C ARG A 103 6.62 11.58 -5.87
N THR A 104 5.99 10.44 -6.03
CA THR A 104 4.61 10.14 -5.65
C THR A 104 4.63 8.83 -4.89
N ASN A 105 4.04 8.83 -3.69
CA ASN A 105 4.01 7.64 -2.84
C ASN A 105 2.64 6.95 -2.83
N VAL A 106 1.59 7.59 -3.31
CA VAL A 106 0.24 7.02 -3.34
C VAL A 106 -0.29 7.04 -4.77
N LEU A 107 -0.60 5.87 -5.31
CA LEU A 107 -1.18 5.72 -6.63
C LEU A 107 -2.60 5.18 -6.52
N VAL A 108 -3.59 5.91 -7.05
CA VAL A 108 -4.99 5.45 -7.13
C VAL A 108 -5.28 4.98 -8.54
N ALA A 109 -5.62 3.72 -8.74
CA ALA A 109 -5.68 3.16 -10.09
C ALA A 109 -6.85 2.18 -10.31
N THR A 110 -7.24 2.03 -11.59
CA THR A 110 -8.08 0.91 -12.03
C THR A 110 -7.21 -0.33 -12.33
N ASP A 111 -7.78 -1.53 -12.25
CA ASP A 111 -7.08 -2.78 -12.55
C ASP A 111 -6.36 -2.76 -13.91
N VAL A 112 -7.05 -2.26 -14.95
CA VAL A 112 -6.51 -2.21 -16.32
C VAL A 112 -5.30 -1.29 -16.41
N ALA A 113 -5.35 -0.14 -15.74
CA ALA A 113 -4.27 0.83 -15.77
C ALA A 113 -3.07 0.40 -14.91
N ALA A 114 -3.33 -0.34 -13.84
CA ALA A 114 -2.32 -0.86 -12.93
C ALA A 114 -1.62 -2.15 -13.43
N ARG A 115 -2.09 -2.72 -14.55
CA ARG A 115 -1.39 -3.88 -15.16
C ARG A 115 0.02 -3.49 -15.60
N GLY A 116 0.99 -4.34 -15.24
CA GLY A 116 2.39 -4.10 -15.57
C GLY A 116 3.09 -3.06 -14.70
N ILE A 117 2.46 -2.58 -13.63
CA ILE A 117 3.19 -1.81 -12.60
C ILE A 117 4.18 -2.77 -11.93
N ASP A 118 5.44 -2.50 -12.16
CA ASP A 118 6.56 -3.19 -11.56
C ASP A 118 7.37 -2.16 -10.77
N VAL A 119 7.07 -2.07 -9.47
CA VAL A 119 7.69 -1.13 -8.54
C VAL A 119 7.88 -1.86 -7.23
N ASP A 120 9.14 -2.19 -6.90
CA ASP A 120 9.48 -3.05 -5.75
C ASP A 120 9.24 -2.39 -4.39
N ARG A 121 9.16 -1.07 -4.35
CA ARG A 121 8.96 -0.33 -3.10
C ARG A 121 7.50 -0.30 -2.59
N VAL A 122 6.56 -0.90 -3.33
CA VAL A 122 5.15 -0.97 -2.90
C VAL A 122 5.04 -1.93 -1.72
N ASP A 123 4.71 -1.38 -0.56
CA ASP A 123 4.54 -2.11 0.69
C ASP A 123 3.08 -2.15 1.17
N LEU A 124 2.19 -1.35 0.55
CA LEU A 124 0.77 -1.32 0.85
C LEU A 124 -0.10 -1.40 -0.40
N VAL A 125 -1.07 -2.31 -0.39
CA VAL A 125 -2.14 -2.40 -1.38
C VAL A 125 -3.49 -2.24 -0.70
N LEU A 126 -4.25 -1.22 -1.09
CA LEU A 126 -5.62 -1.00 -0.63
C LEU A 126 -6.60 -1.30 -1.76
N GLN A 127 -7.64 -2.06 -1.48
CA GLN A 127 -8.66 -2.42 -2.47
C GLN A 127 -9.98 -1.78 -2.04
N ASP A 128 -10.33 -0.62 -2.65
CA ASP A 128 -11.54 0.15 -2.35
C ASP A 128 -12.84 -0.60 -2.72
N ASP A 129 -12.73 -1.72 -3.43
CA ASP A 129 -13.84 -2.55 -3.85
C ASP A 129 -13.46 -4.03 -3.99
N LEU A 130 -14.50 -4.88 -4.05
CA LEU A 130 -14.34 -6.28 -4.39
C LEU A 130 -13.78 -6.43 -5.81
N PRO A 131 -12.73 -7.24 -6.00
CA PRO A 131 -12.27 -7.63 -7.32
C PRO A 131 -13.34 -8.42 -8.07
N THR A 132 -13.29 -8.40 -9.39
CA THR A 132 -14.25 -9.11 -10.26
C THR A 132 -14.17 -10.62 -10.11
N ASP A 133 -12.98 -11.12 -9.85
CA ASP A 133 -12.66 -12.55 -9.69
C ASP A 133 -11.46 -12.73 -8.75
N ASP A 134 -11.15 -13.98 -8.43
CA ASP A 134 -10.09 -14.32 -7.47
C ASP A 134 -8.69 -14.08 -8.06
N ASP A 135 -8.52 -14.18 -9.37
CA ASP A 135 -7.24 -13.91 -10.04
C ASP A 135 -6.93 -12.41 -10.00
N THR A 136 -7.95 -11.57 -10.21
CA THR A 136 -7.83 -10.11 -10.03
C THR A 136 -7.41 -9.78 -8.60
N TYR A 137 -7.97 -10.46 -7.58
CA TYR A 137 -7.53 -10.28 -6.19
C TYR A 137 -6.03 -10.58 -6.02
N ILE A 138 -5.59 -11.73 -6.50
CA ILE A 138 -4.19 -12.17 -6.41
C ILE A 138 -3.26 -11.21 -7.16
N HIS A 139 -3.66 -10.77 -8.35
CA HIS A 139 -2.90 -9.79 -9.13
C HIS A 139 -2.76 -8.43 -8.44
N ARG A 140 -3.81 -7.97 -7.72
CA ARG A 140 -3.75 -6.75 -6.91
C ARG A 140 -2.80 -6.94 -5.74
N VAL A 141 -2.96 -8.01 -4.95
CA VAL A 141 -2.07 -8.34 -3.83
C VAL A 141 -0.63 -8.49 -4.29
N GLY A 142 -0.41 -9.13 -5.44
CA GLY A 142 0.92 -9.30 -6.05
C GLY A 142 1.60 -8.00 -6.53
N ARG A 143 1.03 -6.81 -6.28
CA ARG A 143 1.74 -5.54 -6.45
C ARG A 143 2.66 -5.23 -5.28
N THR A 144 2.45 -5.86 -4.13
CA THR A 144 3.33 -5.79 -2.95
C THR A 144 3.97 -7.15 -2.66
N GLY A 145 4.89 -7.21 -1.70
CA GLY A 145 5.59 -8.45 -1.33
C GLY A 145 6.54 -8.97 -2.41
N ARG A 146 7.09 -8.09 -3.24
CA ARG A 146 8.02 -8.44 -4.31
C ARG A 146 9.47 -8.43 -3.81
N ALA A 147 10.34 -9.11 -4.55
CA ALA A 147 11.77 -9.17 -4.28
C ALA A 147 12.12 -9.55 -2.82
N GLY A 148 11.32 -10.43 -2.19
CA GLY A 148 11.55 -10.87 -0.81
C GLY A 148 11.16 -9.87 0.28
N ARG A 149 10.50 -8.76 -0.08
CA ARG A 149 10.00 -7.77 0.88
C ARG A 149 8.68 -8.18 1.49
N THR A 150 8.43 -7.73 2.71
CA THR A 150 7.12 -7.83 3.35
C THR A 150 6.14 -6.82 2.75
N GLY A 151 4.84 -7.12 2.84
CA GLY A 151 3.81 -6.22 2.35
C GLY A 151 2.51 -6.38 3.11
N ARG A 152 1.60 -5.44 2.92
CA ARG A 152 0.25 -5.47 3.49
C ARG A 152 -0.78 -5.26 2.39
N SER A 153 -1.89 -6.00 2.45
CA SER A 153 -3.03 -5.80 1.56
C SER A 153 -4.32 -5.72 2.36
N VAL A 154 -5.14 -4.70 2.13
CA VAL A 154 -6.44 -4.54 2.80
C VAL A 154 -7.55 -4.54 1.77
N LEU A 155 -8.47 -5.50 1.88
CA LEU A 155 -9.69 -5.55 1.09
C LEU A 155 -10.82 -4.85 1.84
N MET A 156 -11.32 -3.73 1.31
CA MET A 156 -12.42 -2.97 1.90
C MET A 156 -13.75 -3.33 1.23
N VAL A 157 -14.70 -3.81 2.02
CA VAL A 157 -15.98 -4.33 1.52
C VAL A 157 -17.15 -3.92 2.40
N GLY A 158 -18.34 -3.87 1.80
CA GLY A 158 -19.57 -3.68 2.56
C GLY A 158 -20.07 -5.00 3.18
N ASN A 159 -20.99 -4.91 4.16
CA ASN A 159 -21.55 -6.03 4.91
C ASN A 159 -22.12 -7.17 4.03
N ARG A 160 -22.62 -6.86 2.83
CA ARG A 160 -23.19 -7.86 1.91
C ARG A 160 -22.12 -8.75 1.22
N ALA A 161 -20.85 -8.43 1.37
CA ALA A 161 -19.75 -9.09 0.66
C ALA A 161 -19.23 -10.37 1.34
N VAL A 162 -19.76 -10.79 2.48
CA VAL A 162 -19.25 -11.93 3.28
C VAL A 162 -19.11 -13.21 2.47
N ARG A 163 -20.04 -13.49 1.55
CA ARG A 163 -19.93 -14.68 0.67
C ARG A 163 -18.75 -14.59 -0.28
N HIS A 164 -18.43 -13.40 -0.78
CA HIS A 164 -17.29 -13.17 -1.67
C HIS A 164 -15.96 -13.29 -0.92
N ILE A 165 -15.91 -12.81 0.33
CA ILE A 165 -14.74 -12.98 1.20
C ILE A 165 -14.43 -14.47 1.38
N LYS A 166 -15.43 -15.30 1.76
CA LYS A 166 -15.26 -16.74 1.92
C LYS A 166 -14.76 -17.44 0.65
N ARG A 167 -15.16 -16.96 -0.53
CA ARG A 167 -14.66 -17.47 -1.81
C ARG A 167 -13.19 -17.15 -2.00
N ILE A 168 -12.78 -15.92 -1.75
CA ILE A 168 -11.38 -15.49 -1.82
C ILE A 168 -10.55 -16.29 -0.82
N GLU A 169 -10.98 -16.41 0.43
CA GLU A 169 -10.30 -17.15 1.49
C GLU A 169 -10.05 -18.62 1.17
N LYS A 170 -10.95 -19.26 0.43
CA LYS A 170 -10.76 -20.65 -0.05
C LYS A 170 -9.55 -20.78 -0.97
N LYS A 171 -9.18 -19.74 -1.68
CA LYS A 171 -8.08 -19.75 -2.66
C LYS A 171 -6.76 -19.24 -2.08
N VAL A 172 -6.82 -18.21 -1.23
CA VAL A 172 -5.63 -17.50 -0.75
C VAL A 172 -5.29 -17.73 0.72
N GLY A 173 -6.16 -18.41 1.46
CA GLY A 173 -6.09 -18.54 2.90
C GLY A 173 -6.94 -17.51 3.64
N GLU A 174 -7.00 -17.61 4.94
CA GLU A 174 -7.77 -16.73 5.80
C GLU A 174 -7.26 -15.28 5.72
N LEU A 175 -8.21 -14.33 5.62
CA LEU A 175 -7.93 -12.91 5.69
C LEU A 175 -8.15 -12.42 7.12
N GLU A 176 -7.16 -11.76 7.69
CA GLU A 176 -7.26 -11.18 9.03
C GLU A 176 -8.32 -10.08 9.06
N ARG A 177 -9.22 -10.12 10.03
CA ARG A 177 -10.28 -9.11 10.21
C ARG A 177 -9.70 -7.89 10.90
N MET A 178 -9.92 -6.71 10.32
CA MET A 178 -9.52 -5.46 10.93
C MET A 178 -10.65 -4.43 10.92
N ASN A 179 -10.65 -3.57 11.92
CA ASN A 179 -11.52 -2.40 12.00
C ASN A 179 -10.85 -1.18 11.35
N ILE A 180 -11.62 -0.13 11.11
CA ILE A 180 -11.08 1.18 10.74
C ILE A 180 -10.25 1.68 11.94
N PRO A 181 -8.98 2.05 11.74
CA PRO A 181 -8.14 2.54 12.84
C PRO A 181 -8.75 3.75 13.53
N THR A 182 -8.73 3.75 14.85
CA THR A 182 -9.04 4.94 15.65
C THR A 182 -7.83 5.87 15.71
N GLN A 183 -8.02 7.10 16.21
CA GLN A 183 -6.87 8.01 16.42
C GLN A 183 -5.86 7.39 17.40
N GLN A 184 -6.35 6.72 18.44
CA GLN A 184 -5.48 6.05 19.42
C GLN A 184 -4.64 4.93 18.76
N ASP A 185 -5.24 4.12 17.89
CA ASP A 185 -4.50 3.07 17.15
C ASP A 185 -3.40 3.67 16.27
N ILE A 186 -3.67 4.82 15.65
CA ILE A 186 -2.68 5.55 14.82
C ILE A 186 -1.54 6.03 15.70
N ASP A 187 -1.84 6.71 16.81
CA ASP A 187 -0.84 7.26 17.71
C ASP A 187 0.04 6.15 18.31
N ASP A 188 -0.56 5.02 18.69
CA ASP A 188 0.16 3.88 19.25
C ASP A 188 1.07 3.21 18.21
N LEU A 189 0.61 3.04 16.97
CA LEU A 189 1.44 2.51 15.88
C LEU A 189 2.59 3.43 15.53
N GLN A 190 2.37 4.74 15.47
CA GLN A 190 3.43 5.73 15.23
C GLN A 190 4.48 5.74 16.33
N ARG A 191 4.06 5.60 17.61
CA ARG A 191 4.99 5.46 18.73
C ARG A 191 5.85 4.20 18.61
N LEU A 192 5.24 3.07 18.26
CA LEU A 192 5.98 1.83 18.06
C LEU A 192 6.99 1.94 16.92
N GLN A 193 6.61 2.55 15.79
CA GLN A 193 7.53 2.77 14.67
C GLN A 193 8.71 3.67 15.07
N LEU A 194 8.45 4.76 15.81
CA LEU A 194 9.50 5.62 16.33
C LEU A 194 10.47 4.86 17.25
N VAL A 195 9.95 3.99 18.10
CA VAL A 195 10.81 3.16 18.98
C VAL A 195 11.66 2.18 18.16
N GLU A 196 11.09 1.55 17.11
CA GLU A 196 11.85 0.68 16.21
C GLU A 196 12.95 1.46 15.47
N GLU A 197 12.63 2.62 14.91
CA GLU A 197 13.61 3.50 14.26
C GLU A 197 14.72 3.94 15.21
N PHE A 198 14.39 4.29 16.46
CA PHE A 198 15.40 4.63 17.47
C PHE A 198 16.32 3.46 17.80
N ASN A 199 15.82 2.23 17.83
CA ASN A 199 16.62 1.04 18.10
C ASN A 199 17.57 0.69 16.94
N GLU A 200 17.28 1.13 15.72
CA GLU A 200 18.12 0.91 14.53
C GLU A 200 19.21 2.01 14.36
N ILE A 201 19.09 3.13 15.07
CA ILE A 201 20.06 4.23 14.98
C ILE A 201 21.32 3.86 15.77
N GLU A 202 22.43 3.65 15.06
CA GLU A 202 23.76 3.66 15.69
C GLU A 202 24.18 5.11 15.93
N PRO A 203 24.31 5.54 17.21
CA PRO A 203 24.65 6.92 17.51
C PRO A 203 26.09 7.23 17.07
N HIS A 204 26.25 8.25 16.26
CA HIS A 204 27.57 8.77 15.90
C HIS A 204 28.29 9.31 17.17
N GLN A 205 29.64 9.15 17.23
CA GLN A 205 30.46 9.62 18.35
C GLN A 205 30.16 11.08 18.72
N ASN A 206 30.01 11.96 17.73
CA ASN A 206 29.67 13.38 17.95
C ASN A 206 28.32 13.58 18.66
N ALA A 207 27.34 12.70 18.43
CA ALA A 207 26.05 12.78 19.14
C ALA A 207 26.19 12.37 20.61
N PHE A 208 27.04 11.36 20.88
CA PHE A 208 27.40 10.98 22.25
C PHE A 208 28.10 12.09 23.00
N ASP A 209 29.07 12.74 22.37
CA ASP A 209 29.81 13.86 22.95
C ASP A 209 28.89 15.06 23.23
N ALA A 210 27.98 15.38 22.32
CA ALA A 210 26.97 16.43 22.51
C ALA A 210 25.97 16.07 23.63
N PHE A 211 25.57 14.83 23.74
CA PHE A 211 24.69 14.32 24.79
C PHE A 211 25.38 14.44 26.17
N ASN A 212 26.64 14.03 26.28
CA ASN A 212 27.41 14.12 27.51
C ASN A 212 27.63 15.57 27.94
N ALA A 213 27.98 16.46 27.00
CA ALA A 213 28.13 17.89 27.27
C ALA A 213 26.81 18.53 27.79
N ALA A 214 25.67 18.16 27.20
CA ALA A 214 24.36 18.61 27.66
C ALA A 214 24.02 18.07 29.05
N ARG A 215 24.38 16.83 29.38
CA ARG A 215 24.22 16.27 30.73
C ARG A 215 25.11 16.98 31.75
N GLU A 216 26.35 17.26 31.43
CA GLU A 216 27.29 17.99 32.27
C GLU A 216 26.81 19.43 32.53
N SER A 217 26.06 20.04 31.61
CA SER A 217 25.39 21.33 31.80
C SER A 217 24.16 21.29 32.71
N GLY A 218 23.80 20.10 33.25
CA GLY A 218 22.67 19.91 34.15
C GLY A 218 21.33 19.60 33.47
N MET A 219 21.31 19.32 32.16
CA MET A 219 20.08 18.86 31.50
C MET A 219 19.77 17.40 31.85
N SER A 220 18.50 17.09 32.12
CA SER A 220 18.06 15.69 32.25
C SER A 220 18.08 14.97 30.91
N ALA A 221 18.33 13.65 30.93
CA ALA A 221 18.30 12.81 29.70
C ALA A 221 16.98 12.94 28.94
N GLU A 222 15.86 13.05 29.65
CA GLU A 222 14.52 13.24 29.06
C GLU A 222 14.42 14.56 28.29
N LYS A 223 14.94 15.65 28.89
CA LYS A 223 14.91 16.98 28.25
C LYS A 223 15.79 17.02 26.99
N ILE A 224 16.94 16.35 27.02
CA ILE A 224 17.84 16.22 25.86
C ILE A 224 17.15 15.40 24.73
N ALA A 225 16.53 14.27 25.09
CA ALA A 225 15.82 13.44 24.13
C ALA A 225 14.66 14.21 23.47
N VAL A 226 13.83 14.88 24.26
CA VAL A 226 12.71 15.71 23.74
C VAL A 226 13.22 16.82 22.83
N ALA A 227 14.29 17.50 23.19
CA ALA A 227 14.87 18.57 22.37
C ALA A 227 15.44 18.04 21.05
N ALA A 228 16.11 16.89 21.05
CA ALA A 228 16.66 16.26 19.87
C ALA A 228 15.56 15.84 18.88
N VAL A 229 14.49 15.21 19.36
CA VAL A 229 13.32 14.82 18.55
C VAL A 229 12.63 16.06 17.96
N SER A 230 12.41 17.09 18.79
CA SER A 230 11.79 18.35 18.33
C SER A 230 12.62 19.04 17.25
N TYR A 231 13.95 19.03 17.38
CA TYR A 231 14.86 19.64 16.42
C TYR A 231 14.87 18.90 15.07
N THR A 232 14.85 17.58 15.08
CA THR A 232 14.81 16.78 13.85
C THR A 232 13.48 16.93 13.12
N HIS A 233 12.35 16.99 13.83
CA HIS A 233 11.03 17.26 13.23
C HIS A 233 10.92 18.65 12.62
N LEU A 234 11.43 19.69 13.27
CA LEU A 234 11.42 21.05 12.72
C LEU A 234 12.24 21.15 11.43
N ARG A 235 13.39 20.49 11.36
CA ARG A 235 14.26 20.52 10.17
C ARG A 235 13.71 19.71 8.98
N ALA A 236 12.96 18.64 9.23
CA ALA A 236 12.32 17.84 8.19
C ALA A 236 11.15 18.58 7.49
N HIS A 237 10.61 19.63 8.09
CA HIS A 237 9.55 20.48 7.51
C HIS A 237 10.09 21.69 6.74
N GLU A 238 11.39 21.99 6.82
CA GLU A 238 12.03 23.13 6.16
C GLU A 238 12.76 22.75 4.85
N THR A 239 12.79 21.46 4.48
CA THR A 239 13.35 20.93 3.22
C THR A 239 12.28 20.34 2.33
#